data_3f05943e1ca5706f9f8794a79666c2e8
#
_entry.id   3f05943e1ca5706f9f8794a79666c2e8
#
_cell.length_a   1.000
_cell.length_b   1.000
_cell.length_c   1.000
_cell.angle_alpha   90.00
_cell.angle_beta   90.00
_cell.angle_gamma   90.00
#
_symmetry.space_group_name_H-M   'P 1'
#
loop_
_entity.id
_entity.type
_entity.pdbx_description
1 polymer ?
#
loop_
_entity_poly.entity_id
_entity_poly.type
_entity_poly.pdbx_seq_one_letter_code
_entity_poly.pdbx_strand_id
1 'polypeptide(L)'
;MISKALEEYLKTIYVLKKQNGNIRVTDIANKMNCSKASVNKAINNLKENNLINYETYGTIELTENGEQLAKKILETYDIVYLFFKDVLGLDEENAKQEAEKVKLVITDETTNKLAKYTHKVLDLYDLDCDYDVNQERCRNCKRRTIKKIEVNK
;
A
#
# COMPACT_ATOMS: atom_id res chain seq x y z
N MET A 1 -15.38 6.56 -6.70
CA MET A 1 -14.13 6.79 -5.92
C MET A 1 -14.45 6.69 -4.44
N ILE A 2 -13.70 5.87 -3.71
CA ILE A 2 -13.89 5.70 -2.27
C ILE A 2 -13.13 6.78 -1.47
N SER A 3 -13.51 6.97 -0.21
CA SER A 3 -12.79 7.90 0.68
C SER A 3 -11.41 7.38 1.07
N LYS A 4 -10.51 8.26 1.46
CA LYS A 4 -9.17 7.89 1.93
C LYS A 4 -9.20 6.95 3.14
N ALA A 5 -10.17 7.13 4.03
CA ALA A 5 -10.37 6.20 5.14
C ALA A 5 -10.72 4.78 4.65
N LEU A 6 -11.56 4.66 3.63
CA LEU A 6 -11.89 3.36 3.02
C LEU A 6 -10.71 2.74 2.26
N GLU A 7 -9.86 3.57 1.64
CA GLU A 7 -8.60 3.09 1.03
C GLU A 7 -7.69 2.41 2.06
N GLU A 8 -7.58 2.97 3.27
CA GLU A 8 -6.80 2.36 4.36
C GLU A 8 -7.39 1.01 4.82
N TYR A 9 -8.72 0.92 4.91
CA TYR A 9 -9.37 -0.37 5.19
C TYR A 9 -9.10 -1.38 4.08
N LEU A 10 -9.24 -0.99 2.81
CA LEU A 10 -9.01 -1.86 1.66
C LEU A 10 -7.55 -2.37 1.61
N LYS A 11 -6.60 -1.48 1.83
CA LYS A 11 -5.17 -1.82 1.94
C LYS A 11 -4.92 -2.83 3.06
N THR A 12 -5.49 -2.59 4.24
CA THR A 12 -5.34 -3.49 5.39
C THR A 12 -5.94 -4.87 5.11
N ILE A 13 -7.12 -4.92 4.49
CA ILE A 13 -7.75 -6.18 4.06
C ILE A 13 -6.83 -6.94 3.10
N TYR A 14 -6.29 -6.26 2.10
CA TYR A 14 -5.38 -6.87 1.14
C TYR A 14 -4.13 -7.46 1.80
N VAL A 15 -3.47 -6.69 2.66
CA VAL A 15 -2.25 -7.13 3.36
C VAL A 15 -2.55 -8.33 4.26
N LEU A 16 -3.59 -8.25 5.09
CA LEU A 16 -3.97 -9.35 5.99
C LEU A 16 -4.38 -10.60 5.22
N LYS A 17 -5.10 -10.44 4.10
CA LYS A 17 -5.50 -11.57 3.25
C LYS A 17 -4.30 -12.30 2.68
N LYS A 18 -3.29 -11.58 2.22
CA LYS A 18 -2.05 -12.18 1.71
C LYS A 18 -1.21 -12.85 2.81
N GLN A 19 -1.23 -12.31 4.01
CA GLN A 19 -0.48 -12.89 5.14
C GLN A 19 -1.16 -14.12 5.75
N ASN A 20 -2.47 -14.06 5.97
CA ASN A 20 -3.21 -15.02 6.79
C ASN A 20 -4.16 -15.93 5.99
N GLY A 21 -4.40 -15.62 4.72
CA GLY A 21 -5.37 -16.32 3.87
C GLY A 21 -6.81 -15.94 4.19
N ASN A 22 -7.35 -16.41 5.30
CA ASN A 22 -8.70 -16.07 5.76
C ASN A 22 -8.66 -14.98 6.81
N ILE A 23 -9.47 -13.94 6.63
CA ILE A 23 -9.55 -12.81 7.55
C ILE A 23 -10.99 -12.56 7.99
N ARG A 24 -11.12 -12.04 9.20
CA ARG A 24 -12.39 -11.69 9.84
C ARG A 24 -12.38 -10.23 10.29
N VAL A 25 -13.54 -9.72 10.61
CA VAL A 25 -13.71 -8.36 11.17
C VAL A 25 -12.78 -8.09 12.36
N THR A 26 -12.58 -9.09 13.23
CA THR A 26 -11.68 -8.98 14.39
C THR A 26 -10.23 -8.74 14.01
N ASP A 27 -9.74 -9.36 12.95
CA ASP A 27 -8.36 -9.21 12.49
C ASP A 27 -8.10 -7.78 12.01
N ILE A 28 -9.05 -7.23 11.26
CA ILE A 28 -8.99 -5.84 10.78
C ILE A 28 -9.07 -4.86 11.94
N ALA A 29 -10.01 -5.07 12.87
CA ALA A 29 -10.18 -4.23 14.05
C ALA A 29 -8.90 -4.16 14.89
N ASN A 30 -8.26 -5.31 15.10
CA ASN A 30 -7.00 -5.40 15.84
C ASN A 30 -5.85 -4.70 15.09
N LYS A 31 -5.71 -4.94 13.79
CA LYS A 31 -4.64 -4.33 12.96
C LYS A 31 -4.76 -2.81 12.90
N MET A 32 -5.98 -2.29 12.78
CA MET A 32 -6.24 -0.85 12.66
C MET A 32 -6.50 -0.16 14.01
N ASN A 33 -6.51 -0.91 15.09
CA ASN A 33 -6.79 -0.41 16.45
C ASN A 33 -8.11 0.40 16.51
N CYS A 34 -9.17 -0.17 15.96
CA CYS A 34 -10.49 0.44 15.90
C CYS A 34 -11.61 -0.53 16.32
N SER A 35 -12.83 -0.03 16.48
CA SER A 35 -13.98 -0.85 16.87
C SER A 35 -14.45 -1.77 15.73
N LYS A 36 -15.03 -2.92 16.10
CA LYS A 36 -15.70 -3.81 15.14
C LYS A 36 -16.84 -3.11 14.39
N ALA A 37 -17.53 -2.20 15.05
CA ALA A 37 -18.59 -1.40 14.43
C ALA A 37 -18.05 -0.52 13.29
N SER A 38 -16.90 0.12 13.48
CA SER A 38 -16.22 0.90 12.44
C SER A 38 -15.78 0.03 11.27
N VAL A 39 -15.25 -1.15 11.55
CA VAL A 39 -14.86 -2.12 10.51
C VAL A 39 -16.08 -2.59 9.72
N ASN A 40 -17.18 -2.95 10.39
CA ASN A 40 -18.41 -3.38 9.71
C ASN A 40 -18.97 -2.30 8.79
N LYS A 41 -18.96 -1.03 9.23
CA LYS A 41 -19.36 0.09 8.38
C LYS A 41 -18.47 0.22 7.14
N ALA A 42 -17.16 0.10 7.31
CA ALA A 42 -16.21 0.15 6.20
C ALA A 42 -16.40 -1.02 5.24
N ILE A 43 -16.59 -2.24 5.75
CA ILE A 43 -16.85 -3.45 4.95
C ILE A 43 -18.11 -3.29 4.10
N ASN A 44 -19.20 -2.79 4.68
CA ASN A 44 -20.44 -2.56 3.93
C ASN A 44 -20.21 -1.54 2.79
N ASN A 45 -19.53 -0.44 3.06
CA ASN A 45 -19.19 0.54 2.03
C ASN A 45 -18.28 -0.04 0.92
N LEU A 46 -17.28 -0.84 1.29
CA LEU A 46 -16.41 -1.50 0.30
C LEU A 46 -17.18 -2.52 -0.54
N LYS A 47 -18.13 -3.24 0.06
CA LYS A 47 -19.02 -4.16 -0.64
C LYS A 47 -19.95 -3.43 -1.62
N GLU A 48 -20.55 -2.33 -1.20
CA GLU A 48 -21.39 -1.49 -2.06
C GLU A 48 -20.62 -0.92 -3.27
N ASN A 49 -19.32 -0.71 -3.12
CA ASN A 49 -18.42 -0.28 -4.20
C ASN A 49 -17.82 -1.46 -5.01
N ASN A 50 -18.29 -2.68 -4.81
CA ASN A 50 -17.81 -3.89 -5.50
C ASN A 50 -16.31 -4.14 -5.35
N LEU A 51 -15.72 -3.79 -4.22
CA LEU A 51 -14.30 -3.99 -3.93
C LEU A 51 -14.04 -5.24 -3.10
N ILE A 52 -15.04 -5.69 -2.36
CA ILE A 52 -15.00 -6.93 -1.57
C ILE A 52 -16.31 -7.70 -1.69
N ASN A 53 -16.22 -9.01 -1.46
CA ASN A 53 -17.35 -9.88 -1.20
C ASN A 53 -17.35 -10.25 0.29
N TYR A 54 -18.46 -10.12 0.93
CA TYR A 54 -18.62 -10.46 2.35
C TYR A 54 -20.04 -10.95 2.63
N GLU A 55 -20.13 -12.12 3.25
CA GLU A 55 -21.36 -12.65 3.82
C GLU A 55 -21.28 -12.54 5.33
N THR A 56 -22.39 -12.20 5.97
CA THR A 56 -22.46 -12.03 7.43
C THR A 56 -21.91 -13.27 8.13
N TYR A 57 -20.94 -13.07 9.02
CA TYR A 57 -20.16 -14.11 9.72
C TYR A 57 -19.25 -14.97 8.82
N GLY A 58 -19.11 -14.59 7.54
CA GLY A 58 -18.22 -15.24 6.59
C GLY A 58 -16.81 -14.66 6.55
N THR A 59 -16.02 -15.17 5.63
CA THR A 59 -14.70 -14.60 5.28
C THR A 59 -14.87 -13.38 4.37
N ILE A 60 -13.92 -12.48 4.46
CA ILE A 60 -13.85 -11.30 3.60
C ILE A 60 -12.95 -11.65 2.41
N GLU A 61 -13.49 -11.52 1.20
CA GLU A 61 -12.77 -11.76 -0.04
C GLU A 61 -12.67 -10.48 -0.86
N LEU A 62 -11.50 -10.24 -1.45
CA LEU A 62 -11.34 -9.14 -2.40
C LEU A 62 -11.93 -9.51 -3.76
N THR A 63 -12.57 -8.56 -4.41
CA THR A 63 -12.84 -8.66 -5.85
C THR A 63 -11.58 -8.35 -6.64
N GLU A 64 -11.57 -8.64 -7.93
CA GLU A 64 -10.47 -8.22 -8.81
C GLU A 64 -10.23 -6.71 -8.77
N ASN A 65 -11.30 -5.92 -8.82
CA ASN A 65 -11.21 -4.46 -8.69
C ASN A 65 -10.65 -4.03 -7.34
N GLY A 66 -11.06 -4.68 -6.26
CA GLY A 66 -10.54 -4.43 -4.90
C GLY A 66 -9.06 -4.73 -4.79
N GLU A 67 -8.60 -5.84 -5.36
CA GLU A 67 -7.20 -6.21 -5.37
C GLU A 67 -6.35 -5.22 -6.18
N GLN A 68 -6.80 -4.84 -7.38
CA GLN A 68 -6.11 -3.87 -8.22
C GLN A 68 -5.99 -2.50 -7.54
N LEU A 69 -7.08 -2.03 -6.92
CA LEU A 69 -7.05 -0.75 -6.21
C LEU A 69 -6.13 -0.80 -4.97
N ALA A 70 -6.16 -1.89 -4.21
CA ALA A 70 -5.26 -2.06 -3.06
C ALA A 70 -3.78 -2.05 -3.46
N LYS A 71 -3.43 -2.77 -4.53
CA LYS A 71 -2.06 -2.75 -5.10
C LYS A 71 -1.63 -1.34 -5.47
N LYS A 72 -2.49 -0.59 -6.16
CA LYS A 72 -2.21 0.79 -6.56
C LYS A 72 -1.96 1.72 -5.37
N ILE A 73 -2.75 1.58 -4.30
CA ILE A 73 -2.56 2.36 -3.07
C ILE A 73 -1.19 2.09 -2.46
N LEU A 74 -0.77 0.82 -2.40
CA LEU A 74 0.54 0.41 -1.89
C LEU A 74 1.68 0.92 -2.77
N GLU A 75 1.57 0.79 -4.07
CA GLU A 75 2.56 1.26 -5.04
C GLU A 75 2.79 2.77 -4.94
N THR A 76 1.72 3.55 -4.78
CA THR A 76 1.82 5.00 -4.60
C THR A 76 2.63 5.36 -3.36
N TYR A 77 2.35 4.72 -2.23
CA TYR A 77 3.14 4.92 -1.01
C TYR A 77 4.61 4.56 -1.23
N ASP A 78 4.87 3.39 -1.81
CA ASP A 78 6.23 2.89 -2.00
C ASP A 78 7.07 3.81 -2.88
N ILE A 79 6.50 4.32 -3.97
CA ILE A 79 7.19 5.25 -4.87
C ILE A 79 7.51 6.58 -4.17
N VAL A 80 6.56 7.13 -3.43
CA VAL A 80 6.76 8.39 -2.70
C VAL A 80 7.79 8.21 -1.59
N TYR A 81 7.67 7.15 -0.80
CA TYR A 81 8.63 6.82 0.24
C TYR A 81 10.05 6.68 -0.31
N LEU A 82 10.16 5.96 -1.41
CA LEU A 82 11.43 5.73 -2.07
C LEU A 82 12.08 7.02 -2.57
N PHE A 83 11.29 7.87 -3.21
CA PHE A 83 11.77 9.18 -3.66
C PHE A 83 12.28 10.01 -2.49
N PHE A 84 11.53 10.08 -1.41
CA PHE A 84 11.95 10.85 -0.23
C PHE A 84 13.20 10.30 0.42
N LYS A 85 13.27 8.99 0.61
CA LYS A 85 14.41 8.36 1.28
C LYS A 85 15.66 8.32 0.39
N ASP A 86 15.53 7.81 -0.83
CA ASP A 86 16.67 7.44 -1.66
C ASP A 86 17.07 8.51 -2.68
N VAL A 87 16.16 9.36 -3.12
CA VAL A 87 16.48 10.49 -4.01
C VAL A 87 16.76 11.75 -3.22
N LEU A 88 15.86 12.13 -2.31
CA LEU A 88 16.03 13.36 -1.51
C LEU A 88 16.92 13.17 -0.27
N GLY A 89 17.11 11.93 0.17
CA GLY A 89 17.96 11.61 1.31
C GLY A 89 17.36 11.91 2.69
N LEU A 90 16.04 11.94 2.80
CA LEU A 90 15.38 12.03 4.11
C LEU A 90 15.71 10.78 4.94
N ASP A 91 15.75 10.95 6.26
CA ASP A 91 15.81 9.80 7.16
C ASP A 91 14.56 8.93 7.05
N GLU A 92 14.67 7.69 7.51
CA GLU A 92 13.62 6.69 7.34
C GLU A 92 12.29 7.09 7.98
N GLU A 93 12.31 7.66 9.17
CA GLU A 93 11.10 8.04 9.90
C GLU A 93 10.37 9.19 9.21
N ASN A 94 11.08 10.26 8.83
CA ASN A 94 10.51 11.38 8.11
C ASN A 94 10.00 10.96 6.72
N ALA A 95 10.75 10.12 6.00
CA ALA A 95 10.32 9.60 4.72
C ALA A 95 9.00 8.80 4.81
N LYS A 96 8.83 7.97 5.84
CA LYS A 96 7.58 7.24 6.09
C LYS A 96 6.42 8.18 6.40
N GLN A 97 6.60 9.10 7.33
CA GLN A 97 5.54 10.04 7.73
C GLN A 97 5.10 10.95 6.59
N GLU A 98 6.02 11.45 5.82
CA GLU A 98 5.73 12.31 4.67
C GLU A 98 5.05 11.52 3.53
N ALA A 99 5.52 10.32 3.24
CA ALA A 99 4.91 9.46 2.23
C ALA A 99 3.46 9.09 2.57
N GLU A 100 3.15 8.82 3.85
CA GLU A 100 1.78 8.58 4.31
C GLU A 100 0.84 9.77 4.04
N LYS A 101 1.34 10.99 4.15
CA LYS A 101 0.57 12.20 3.86
C LYS A 101 0.44 12.45 2.36
N VAL A 102 1.53 12.36 1.63
CA VAL A 102 1.57 12.68 0.19
C VAL A 102 0.76 11.67 -0.62
N LYS A 103 0.77 10.38 -0.29
CA LYS A 103 -0.05 9.36 -0.99
C LYS A 103 -1.54 9.70 -1.01
N LEU A 104 -2.02 10.49 -0.03
CA LEU A 104 -3.43 10.87 0.07
C LEU A 104 -3.84 11.97 -0.92
N VAL A 105 -2.89 12.75 -1.41
CA VAL A 105 -3.15 13.93 -2.23
C VAL A 105 -2.53 13.88 -3.62
N ILE A 106 -1.53 13.03 -3.83
CA ILE A 106 -0.84 12.89 -5.11
C ILE A 106 -1.76 12.23 -6.17
N THR A 107 -1.73 12.75 -7.38
CA THR A 107 -2.50 12.18 -8.49
C THR A 107 -1.77 10.99 -9.14
N ASP A 108 -2.52 10.15 -9.86
CA ASP A 108 -1.95 9.04 -10.62
C ASP A 108 -0.92 9.49 -11.66
N GLU A 109 -1.20 10.59 -12.34
CA GLU A 109 -0.28 11.16 -13.33
C GLU A 109 1.05 11.56 -12.66
N THR A 110 0.98 12.25 -11.54
CA THR A 110 2.18 12.65 -10.79
C THR A 110 2.91 11.45 -10.23
N THR A 111 2.19 10.45 -9.71
CA THR A 111 2.78 9.19 -9.22
C THR A 111 3.55 8.48 -10.32
N ASN A 112 2.96 8.38 -11.53
CA ASN A 112 3.63 7.72 -12.66
C ASN A 112 4.89 8.48 -13.13
N LYS A 113 4.83 9.80 -13.19
CA LYS A 113 5.99 10.64 -13.52
C LYS A 113 7.08 10.54 -12.46
N LEU A 114 6.68 10.56 -11.19
CA LEU A 114 7.60 10.39 -10.05
C LEU A 114 8.28 9.01 -10.08
N ALA A 115 7.52 7.95 -10.38
CA ALA A 115 8.04 6.61 -10.52
C ALA A 115 9.09 6.53 -11.63
N LYS A 116 8.80 7.06 -12.81
CA LYS A 116 9.74 7.08 -13.95
C LYS A 116 11.02 7.84 -13.61
N TYR A 117 10.90 9.00 -12.99
CA TYR A 117 12.05 9.81 -12.58
C TYR A 117 12.90 9.09 -11.52
N THR A 118 12.26 8.53 -10.50
CA THR A 118 12.94 7.80 -9.43
C THR A 118 13.67 6.57 -9.97
N HIS A 119 13.04 5.83 -10.87
CA HIS A 119 13.67 4.69 -11.53
C HIS A 119 14.88 5.08 -12.38
N LYS A 120 14.78 6.20 -13.10
CA LYS A 120 15.89 6.72 -13.89
C LYS A 120 17.07 7.15 -13.02
N VAL A 121 16.81 7.92 -11.96
CA VAL A 121 17.86 8.43 -11.06
C VAL A 121 18.56 7.31 -10.30
N LEU A 122 17.81 6.28 -9.92
CA LEU A 122 18.32 5.15 -9.14
C LEU A 122 18.74 3.97 -10.00
N ASP A 123 18.77 4.13 -11.33
CA ASP A 123 19.15 3.12 -12.31
C ASP A 123 18.33 1.82 -12.23
N LEU A 124 17.02 1.99 -12.21
CA LEU A 124 16.07 0.89 -12.14
C LEU A 124 15.21 0.84 -13.38
N TYR A 125 15.31 -0.24 -14.07
CA TYR A 125 14.72 -0.37 -15.39
C TYR A 125 13.29 -0.93 -15.40
N ASP A 126 12.78 -1.43 -14.29
CA ASP A 126 11.49 -2.11 -14.26
C ASP A 126 10.54 -1.50 -13.22
N LEU A 127 9.39 -1.02 -13.71
CA LEU A 127 8.27 -0.51 -12.92
C LEU A 127 7.31 -1.61 -12.46
N ASP A 128 7.62 -2.85 -12.73
CA ASP A 128 6.81 -3.98 -12.27
C ASP A 128 6.97 -4.08 -10.76
N CYS A 129 6.08 -3.36 -10.08
CA CYS A 129 6.06 -3.30 -8.63
C CYS A 129 5.48 -4.59 -8.09
N ASP A 130 6.33 -5.56 -7.87
CA ASP A 130 5.99 -6.79 -7.18
C ASP A 130 6.09 -6.53 -5.66
N TYR A 131 4.98 -6.08 -5.07
CA TYR A 131 4.91 -5.79 -3.66
C TYR A 131 5.05 -7.05 -2.81
N ASP A 132 6.08 -7.09 -1.97
CA ASP A 132 6.30 -8.19 -1.04
C ASP A 132 5.50 -7.96 0.25
N VAL A 133 4.41 -8.69 0.39
CA VAL A 133 3.48 -8.60 1.52
C VAL A 133 4.15 -8.90 2.86
N ASN A 134 5.08 -9.86 2.88
CA ASN A 134 5.75 -10.28 4.12
C ASN A 134 6.70 -9.21 4.66
N GLN A 135 7.19 -8.35 3.77
CA GLN A 135 8.12 -7.30 4.10
C GLN A 135 7.51 -5.91 4.00
N GLU A 136 6.21 -5.82 3.72
CA GLU A 136 5.46 -4.58 3.56
C GLU A 136 6.18 -3.56 2.65
N ARG A 137 6.81 -4.05 1.56
CA ARG A 137 7.54 -3.20 0.62
C ARG A 137 7.69 -3.83 -0.77
N CYS A 138 7.95 -2.97 -1.76
CA CYS A 138 8.24 -3.40 -3.11
C CYS A 138 9.58 -4.14 -3.23
N ARG A 139 9.63 -5.26 -3.94
CA ARG A 139 10.87 -6.04 -4.18
C ARG A 139 11.96 -5.22 -4.85
N ASN A 140 11.59 -4.31 -5.74
CA ASN A 140 12.54 -3.42 -6.38
C ASN A 140 13.18 -2.44 -5.38
N CYS A 141 12.49 -2.05 -4.33
CA CYS A 141 13.04 -1.23 -3.25
C CYS A 141 14.13 -1.95 -2.45
N LYS A 142 14.04 -3.27 -2.29
CA LYS A 142 15.09 -4.07 -1.64
C LYS A 142 16.40 -4.07 -2.38
N ARG A 143 16.37 -4.25 -3.70
CA ARG A 143 17.58 -4.30 -4.53
C ARG A 143 18.41 -3.03 -4.42
N ARG A 144 17.78 -1.92 -4.10
CA ARG A 144 18.43 -0.64 -3.94
C ARG A 144 19.04 -0.39 -2.60
N THR A 145 18.40 -0.86 -1.55
CA THR A 145 19.00 -0.81 -0.21
C THR A 145 20.33 -1.53 -0.22
N ILE A 146 20.43 -2.66 -0.93
CA ILE A 146 21.67 -3.42 -1.11
C ILE A 146 22.69 -2.64 -1.95
N LYS A 147 22.29 -2.09 -3.10
CA LYS A 147 23.19 -1.29 -3.95
C LYS A 147 23.72 -0.03 -3.26
N LYS A 148 22.92 0.62 -2.44
CA LYS A 148 23.36 1.80 -1.68
C LYS A 148 24.39 1.47 -0.61
N ILE A 149 24.31 0.29 -0.01
CA ILE A 149 25.30 -0.19 0.96
C ILE A 149 26.65 -0.45 0.25
N GLU A 150 26.62 -0.93 -0.97
CA GLU A 150 27.82 -1.19 -1.76
C GLU A 150 28.50 0.07 -2.30
N VAL A 151 27.73 1.11 -2.62
CA VAL A 151 28.25 2.40 -3.15
C VAL A 151 28.83 3.30 -2.06
N ASN A 152 28.38 3.15 -0.80
CA ASN A 152 28.89 3.91 0.34
C ASN A 152 30.06 3.21 1.07
N LYS A 153 30.59 2.18 0.51
CA LYS A 153 31.85 1.55 0.91
C LYS A 153 32.99 2.03 0.03
#